data_ffea6dfe65032fd9a26986f2ba9779cb
#
_entry.id   ffea6dfe65032fd9a26986f2ba9779cb
#
_cell.length_a   1.000
_cell.length_b   1.000
_cell.length_c   1.000
_cell.angle_alpha   90.00
_cell.angle_beta   90.00
_cell.angle_gamma   90.00
#
_symmetry.space_group_name_H-M   'P 1'
#
loop_
_entity.id
_entity.type
_entity.pdbx_description
1 polymer ?
#
loop_
_entity_poly.entity_id
_entity_poly.type
_entity_poly.pdbx_seq_one_letter_code
_entity_poly.pdbx_strand_id
1 'polypeptide(L)' 'MEAATVQRTYLTYEEAAQYTNLSPVTLWRAVRDGRLNPAGPGRAVRFHKDELDRFMGSRRQ' A
#
# COMPACT_ATOMS: atom_id res chain seq x y z
N MET A 1 7.96 -21.91 -8.43
CA MET A 1 7.76 -21.43 -8.17
C MET A 1 7.76 -20.66 -7.98
N GLU A 2 7.47 -20.37 -8.07
CA GLU A 2 7.28 -19.65 -7.83
C GLU A 2 7.09 -18.92 -7.50
N ALA A 3 6.89 -19.05 -7.58
CA ALA A 3 6.54 -18.38 -7.19
C ALA A 3 6.57 -17.58 -7.02
N ALA A 4 6.44 -17.68 -6.97
CA ALA A 4 6.26 -16.98 -6.75
C ALA A 4 6.35 -16.17 -6.73
N THR A 5 6.42 -16.35 -6.57
CA THR A 5 6.32 -15.57 -6.52
C THR A 5 6.15 -14.61 -6.59
N VAL A 6 5.86 -15.01 -6.40
CA VAL A 6 5.30 -14.07 -6.69
C VAL A 6 5.43 -12.78 -6.16
N GLN A 7 5.85 -11.92 -6.66
CA GLN A 7 6.05 -10.68 -6.23
C GLN A 7 4.93 -9.88 -6.59
N ARG A 8 4.06 -9.56 -5.70
CA ARG A 8 2.96 -8.72 -5.96
C ARG A 8 3.43 -7.31 -6.00
N THR A 9 3.28 -6.67 -7.15
CA THR A 9 3.60 -5.27 -7.29
C THR A 9 2.51 -4.40 -6.68
N TYR A 10 1.27 -4.89 -6.75
CA TYR A 10 0.12 -4.15 -6.22
C TYR A 10 -0.48 -4.94 -5.07
N LEU A 11 -0.78 -4.25 -3.99
CA LEU A 11 -1.28 -4.88 -2.76
C LEU A 11 -2.66 -4.35 -2.41
N THR A 12 -3.48 -5.21 -1.83
CA THR A 12 -4.76 -4.76 -1.30
C THR A 12 -4.54 -3.98 -0.01
N TYR A 13 -5.61 -3.42 0.55
CA TYR A 13 -5.49 -2.75 1.84
C TYR A 13 -4.95 -3.69 2.91
N GLU A 14 -5.44 -4.91 2.94
CA GLU A 14 -4.97 -5.86 3.94
C GLU A 14 -3.52 -6.22 3.75
N GLU A 15 -3.15 -6.44 2.50
CA GLU A 15 -1.76 -6.77 2.21
C GLU A 15 -0.85 -5.59 2.49
N ALA A 16 -1.30 -4.39 2.16
CA ALA A 16 -0.52 -3.19 2.42
C ALA A 16 -0.36 -2.96 3.92
N ALA A 17 -1.40 -3.26 4.68
CA ALA A 17 -1.32 -3.13 6.13
C ALA A 17 -0.28 -4.08 6.70
N GLN A 18 -0.24 -5.30 6.19
CA GLN A 18 0.76 -6.26 6.63
C GLN A 18 2.15 -5.84 6.21
N TYR A 19 2.26 -5.35 5.00
CA TYR A 19 3.55 -4.94 4.46
C TYR A 19 4.14 -3.77 5.23
N THR A 20 3.32 -2.82 5.62
CA THR A 20 3.77 -1.63 6.32
C THR A 20 3.65 -1.73 7.83
N ASN A 21 2.98 -2.78 8.29
CA ASN A 21 2.69 -2.97 9.72
C ASN A 21 1.86 -1.84 10.29
N LEU A 22 1.00 -1.26 9.47
CA LEU A 22 0.07 -0.23 9.89
C LEU A 22 -1.34 -0.78 9.80
N SER A 23 -2.27 -0.17 10.51
CA SER A 23 -3.66 -0.63 10.43
C SER A 23 -4.27 -0.18 9.11
N PRO A 24 -5.27 -0.90 8.60
CA PRO A 24 -5.96 -0.45 7.39
C PRO A 24 -6.58 0.94 7.55
N VAL A 25 -7.02 1.29 8.74
CA VAL A 25 -7.61 2.60 8.97
C VAL A 25 -6.55 3.69 8.79
N THR A 26 -5.34 3.43 9.26
CA THR A 26 -4.25 4.38 9.09
C THR A 26 -3.96 4.61 7.61
N LEU A 27 -3.97 3.53 6.83
CA LEU A 27 -3.75 3.64 5.39
C LEU A 27 -4.89 4.40 4.74
N TRP A 28 -6.12 4.10 5.14
CA TRP A 28 -7.28 4.76 4.58
C TRP A 28 -7.23 6.26 4.82
N ARG A 29 -6.84 6.64 6.03
CA ARG A 29 -6.72 8.06 6.35
C ARG A 29 -5.65 8.74 5.54
N ALA A 30 -4.54 8.05 5.31
CA ALA A 30 -3.48 8.60 4.49
C ALA A 30 -3.94 8.83 3.05
N VAL A 31 -4.73 7.91 2.54
CA VAL A 31 -5.30 8.07 1.20
C VAL A 31 -6.27 9.24 1.18
N ARG A 32 -7.14 9.32 2.18
CA ARG A 32 -8.10 10.39 2.25
C ARG A 32 -7.42 11.75 2.33
N ASP A 33 -6.32 11.81 3.05
CA ASP A 33 -5.59 13.06 3.24
C ASP A 33 -4.63 13.40 2.10
N GLY A 34 -4.54 12.51 1.13
CA GLY A 34 -3.69 12.78 -0.04
C GLY A 34 -2.22 12.48 0.18
N ARG A 35 -1.88 11.81 1.27
CA ARG A 35 -0.48 11.49 1.55
C ARG A 35 -0.05 10.16 0.93
N LEU A 36 -0.99 9.30 0.64
CA LEU A 36 -0.73 8.00 0.05
C LEU A 36 -1.60 7.87 -1.18
N ASN A 37 -0.98 7.60 -2.30
CA ASN A 37 -1.71 7.55 -3.57
C ASN A 37 -2.04 6.12 -3.93
N PRO A 38 -3.32 5.77 -3.99
CA PRO A 38 -3.70 4.41 -4.37
C PRO A 38 -3.64 4.27 -5.88
N ALA A 39 -3.58 3.04 -6.35
CA ALA A 39 -3.65 2.74 -7.76
C ALA A 39 -4.87 1.89 -8.00
N GLY A 40 -5.26 1.75 -9.23
CA GLY A 40 -6.38 0.91 -9.59
C GLY A 40 -7.63 1.71 -9.83
N PRO A 41 -8.53 1.17 -10.62
CA PRO A 41 -9.76 1.87 -10.97
C PRO A 41 -10.85 1.61 -9.96
N GLY A 42 -11.60 2.65 -9.65
CA GLY A 42 -12.84 2.50 -8.91
C GLY A 42 -12.68 1.77 -7.60
N ARG A 43 -13.43 0.69 -7.47
CA ARG A 43 -13.41 -0.05 -6.23
C ARG A 43 -12.27 -1.00 -6.08
N ALA A 44 -11.52 -1.21 -7.14
CA ALA A 44 -10.40 -2.13 -7.08
C ALA A 44 -9.15 -1.38 -6.64
N VAL A 45 -9.20 -0.84 -5.44
CA VAL A 45 -8.09 -0.07 -4.92
C VAL A 45 -6.93 -0.98 -4.58
N ARG A 46 -5.77 -0.63 -5.06
CA ARG A 46 -4.54 -1.35 -4.75
C ARG A 46 -3.46 -0.33 -4.46
N PHE A 47 -2.39 -0.80 -3.84
CA PHE A 47 -1.25 0.07 -3.54
C PHE A 47 -0.01 -0.50 -4.19
N HIS A 48 0.70 0.34 -4.90
CA HIS A 48 1.96 -0.06 -5.49
C HIS A 48 3.01 -0.13 -4.37
N LYS A 49 3.81 -1.17 -4.38
CA LYS A 49 4.82 -1.34 -3.34
C LYS A 49 5.74 -0.14 -3.23
N ASP A 50 6.14 0.43 -4.34
CA ASP A 50 7.03 1.57 -4.31
C ASP A 50 6.38 2.77 -3.65
N GLU A 51 5.08 2.91 -3.83
CA GLU A 51 4.36 4.01 -3.20
C GLU A 51 4.31 3.81 -1.69
N LEU A 52 4.11 2.58 -1.25
CA LEU A 52 4.12 2.29 0.18
C LEU A 52 5.50 2.55 0.77
N ASP A 53 6.54 2.18 0.06
CA ASP A 53 7.90 2.43 0.52
C ASP A 53 8.17 3.92 0.63
N ARG A 54 7.72 4.69 -0.35
CA ARG A 54 7.88 6.13 -0.31
C ARG A 54 7.15 6.72 0.88
N PHE A 55 5.92 6.26 1.11
CA PHE A 55 5.10 6.74 2.21
C PHE A 55 5.77 6.44 3.55
N MET A 56 6.27 5.22 3.70
CA MET A 56 6.94 4.83 4.93
C MET A 56 8.24 5.60 5.11
N GLY A 57 8.97 5.80 4.04
CA GLY A 57 10.20 6.57 4.10
C GLY A 57 9.96 8.00 4.53
N SER A 58 8.89 8.61 4.05
CA SER A 58 8.54 9.94 4.45
C SER A 58 8.28 10.05 5.91
N ARG A 59 7.74 9.00 6.50
CA ARG A 59 7.44 9.04 7.91
C ARG A 59 8.63 8.81 8.78
N ARG A 60 9.66 8.21 8.22
CA ARG A 60 10.76 7.84 9.04
C ARG A 60 11.58 8.97 9.47
N GLN A 61 11.58 9.97 9.00
CA GLN A 61 12.36 11.05 9.39
C GLN A 61 13.09 11.00 10.63
#